data_5e15e4ae05d931156bc69c7557855fcb
#
_entry.id   5e15e4ae05d931156bc69c7557855fcb
#
_cell.length_a   1.000
_cell.length_b   1.000
_cell.length_c   1.000
_cell.angle_alpha   90.00
_cell.angle_beta   90.00
_cell.angle_gamma   90.00
#
_symmetry.space_group_name_H-M   'P 1'
#
loop_
_entity.id
_entity.type
_entity.pdbx_description
1 polymer ?
#
loop_
_entity_poly.entity_id
_entity_poly.type
_entity_poly.pdbx_seq_one_letter_code
_entity_poly.pdbx_strand_id
1 'polypeptide(L)'
;MAGSISGIDWVSRMPVSGTYTAVQADDNDGYATIATGMTGATGFIVQVLRSGVDIATDGKFSISAGALKVEDGTTYKVTTGDVINWIVF
;
A
#
# COMPACT_ATOMS: atom_id res chain seq x y z
N MET A 1 -15.96 -4.87 28.98
CA MET A 1 -15.72 -4.69 28.17
C MET A 1 -14.58 -4.49 27.91
N ALA A 2 -13.98 -4.75 28.49
CA ALA A 2 -12.81 -4.40 28.29
C ALA A 2 -12.21 -4.92 27.13
N GLY A 3 -12.28 -6.13 26.98
CA GLY A 3 -11.64 -6.67 25.89
C GLY A 3 -12.12 -6.03 24.70
N SER A 4 -13.30 -5.75 24.84
CA SER A 4 -13.84 -5.07 23.79
C SER A 4 -13.19 -3.79 23.55
N ILE A 5 -12.39 -3.37 24.41
CA ILE A 5 -11.67 -2.20 24.17
C ILE A 5 -10.88 -2.27 22.90
N SER A 6 -10.31 -3.39 22.59
CA SER A 6 -9.60 -3.51 21.35
C SER A 6 -10.52 -3.31 20.16
N GLY A 7 -11.74 -3.72 20.27
CA GLY A 7 -12.71 -3.45 19.23
C GLY A 7 -13.03 -1.97 19.13
N ILE A 8 -13.02 -1.29 20.24
CA ILE A 8 -13.28 0.14 20.25
C ILE A 8 -12.15 0.88 19.57
N ASP A 9 -10.92 0.50 19.83
CA ASP A 9 -9.79 1.08 19.16
C ASP A 9 -9.88 0.90 17.66
N TRP A 10 -10.28 -0.26 17.25
CA TRP A 10 -10.43 -0.55 15.85
C TRP A 10 -11.46 0.39 15.21
N VAL A 11 -12.57 0.59 15.89
CA VAL A 11 -13.61 1.48 15.38
C VAL A 11 -13.14 2.92 15.29
N SER A 12 -12.30 3.35 16.20
CA SER A 12 -11.81 4.73 16.17
C SER A 12 -10.71 4.94 15.13
N ARG A 13 -10.17 3.87 14.59
CA ARG A 13 -9.17 3.97 13.56
C ARG A 13 -9.80 3.78 12.21
N MET A 14 -10.15 4.87 11.59
CA MET A 14 -10.75 4.83 10.26
C MET A 14 -9.70 4.42 9.24
N PRO A 15 -9.99 3.44 8.38
CA PRO A 15 -9.08 3.11 7.29
C PRO A 15 -8.85 4.31 6.39
N VAL A 16 -7.66 4.41 5.85
CA VAL A 16 -7.31 5.44 4.88
C VAL A 16 -7.00 4.75 3.56
N SER A 17 -7.55 5.25 2.48
CA SER A 17 -7.34 4.66 1.17
C SER A 17 -6.92 5.73 0.16
N GLY A 18 -6.33 5.28 -0.92
CA GLY A 18 -5.93 6.19 -1.98
C GLY A 18 -5.46 5.44 -3.21
N THR A 19 -5.01 6.21 -4.17
CA THR A 19 -4.48 5.71 -5.43
C THR A 19 -3.18 6.43 -5.72
N TYR A 20 -2.16 5.66 -6.11
CA TYR A 20 -0.86 6.19 -6.44
C TYR A 20 -0.46 5.68 -7.83
N THR A 21 0.03 6.56 -8.68
CA THR A 21 0.53 6.19 -10.00
C THR A 21 2.05 6.21 -9.98
N ALA A 22 2.67 5.08 -10.30
CA ALA A 22 4.12 4.96 -10.30
C ALA A 22 4.73 5.89 -11.34
N VAL A 23 5.81 6.55 -10.95
CA VAL A 23 6.55 7.47 -11.81
C VAL A 23 7.87 6.84 -12.24
N GLN A 24 8.59 7.48 -13.16
CA GLN A 24 9.83 6.92 -13.70
C GLN A 24 10.88 6.66 -12.60
N ALA A 25 10.93 7.48 -11.57
CA ALA A 25 11.86 7.27 -10.47
C ALA A 25 11.58 5.97 -9.74
N ASP A 26 10.31 5.60 -9.57
CA ASP A 26 9.93 4.35 -8.92
C ASP A 26 10.36 3.15 -9.74
N ASP A 27 10.18 3.24 -11.06
CA ASP A 27 10.60 2.22 -12.00
C ASP A 27 12.12 2.01 -11.91
N ASN A 28 12.87 3.10 -11.92
CA ASN A 28 14.33 3.06 -11.85
C ASN A 28 14.84 2.51 -10.52
N ASP A 29 14.16 2.86 -9.43
CA ASP A 29 14.58 2.47 -8.09
C ASP A 29 14.14 1.05 -7.72
N GLY A 30 13.14 0.52 -8.39
CA GLY A 30 12.58 -0.79 -8.07
C GLY A 30 11.59 -0.77 -6.91
N TYR A 31 11.13 0.39 -6.49
CA TYR A 31 10.12 0.50 -5.44
C TYR A 31 9.41 1.86 -5.50
N ALA A 32 8.23 1.91 -4.92
CA ALA A 32 7.47 3.13 -4.70
C ALA A 32 7.18 3.27 -3.22
N THR A 33 7.25 4.49 -2.70
CA THR A 33 6.89 4.78 -1.31
C THR A 33 5.70 5.73 -1.32
N ILE A 34 4.64 5.34 -0.62
CA ILE A 34 3.38 6.06 -0.60
C ILE A 34 3.13 6.60 0.80
N ALA A 35 3.03 7.92 0.93
CA ALA A 35 2.67 8.53 2.21
C ALA A 35 1.17 8.39 2.40
N THR A 36 0.75 7.56 3.34
CA THR A 36 -0.67 7.25 3.53
C THR A 36 -1.38 8.23 4.46
N GLY A 37 -0.63 8.96 5.26
CA GLY A 37 -1.21 9.86 6.25
C GLY A 37 -1.67 9.18 7.53
N MET A 38 -1.51 7.88 7.65
CA MET A 38 -1.92 7.13 8.85
C MET A 38 -0.69 6.55 9.55
N THR A 39 -0.07 7.35 10.39
CA THR A 39 1.19 7.01 11.05
C THR A 39 1.15 5.71 11.83
N GLY A 40 0.03 5.40 12.45
CA GLY A 40 -0.12 4.20 13.27
C GLY A 40 -0.62 2.98 12.51
N ALA A 41 -0.68 3.04 11.18
CA ALA A 41 -1.18 1.91 10.39
C ALA A 41 -0.30 0.68 10.56
N THR A 42 -0.92 -0.48 10.70
CA THR A 42 -0.23 -1.75 10.86
C THR A 42 -0.66 -2.78 9.82
N GLY A 43 -1.71 -2.49 9.07
CA GLY A 43 -2.21 -3.39 8.04
C GLY A 43 -2.43 -2.65 6.74
N PHE A 44 -2.48 -3.40 5.64
CA PHE A 44 -2.70 -2.82 4.33
C PHE A 44 -3.26 -3.85 3.36
N ILE A 45 -3.96 -3.34 2.35
CA ILE A 45 -4.39 -4.12 1.18
C ILE A 45 -3.95 -3.31 -0.04
N VAL A 46 -3.34 -3.98 -1.00
CA VAL A 46 -2.79 -3.34 -2.20
C VAL A 46 -3.26 -4.06 -3.43
N GLN A 47 -3.68 -3.30 -4.43
CA GLN A 47 -4.00 -3.80 -5.76
C GLN A 47 -3.19 -3.01 -6.77
N VAL A 48 -2.59 -3.68 -7.75
CA VAL A 48 -1.85 -3.01 -8.81
C VAL A 48 -2.55 -3.24 -10.14
N LEU A 49 -2.83 -2.14 -10.85
CA LEU A 49 -3.41 -2.17 -12.18
C LEU A 49 -2.37 -1.70 -13.19
N ARG A 50 -2.21 -2.46 -14.25
CA ARG A 50 -1.35 -2.06 -15.38
C ARG A 50 -2.19 -2.01 -16.62
N SER A 51 -2.28 -0.83 -17.23
CA SER A 51 -3.15 -0.57 -18.38
C SER A 51 -4.60 -0.97 -18.08
N GLY A 52 -5.05 -0.71 -16.85
CA GLY A 52 -6.41 -1.00 -16.42
C GLY A 52 -6.67 -2.45 -16.04
N VAL A 53 -5.65 -3.31 -16.08
CA VAL A 53 -5.79 -4.73 -15.76
C VAL A 53 -5.17 -5.02 -14.40
N ASP A 54 -5.91 -5.70 -13.54
CA ASP A 54 -5.40 -6.17 -12.26
C ASP A 54 -4.34 -7.23 -12.54
N ILE A 55 -3.12 -6.98 -12.09
CA ILE A 55 -2.02 -7.91 -12.28
C ILE A 55 -1.66 -8.57 -10.96
N ALA A 56 -1.45 -9.88 -11.01
CA ALA A 56 -0.95 -10.61 -9.87
C ALA A 56 0.48 -10.18 -9.61
N THR A 57 0.80 -9.88 -8.34
CA THR A 57 2.12 -9.41 -7.98
C THR A 57 2.75 -10.33 -6.94
N ASP A 58 4.03 -10.57 -7.10
CA ASP A 58 4.86 -11.18 -6.07
C ASP A 58 5.76 -10.12 -5.44
N GLY A 59 5.40 -8.86 -5.58
CA GLY A 59 6.14 -7.75 -4.99
C GLY A 59 6.17 -7.82 -3.48
N LYS A 60 7.11 -7.12 -2.90
CA LYS A 60 7.24 -7.02 -1.46
C LYS A 60 6.55 -5.76 -0.98
N PHE A 61 5.55 -5.94 -0.13
CA PHE A 61 4.79 -4.82 0.41
C PHE A 61 5.03 -4.71 1.90
N SER A 62 5.22 -3.49 2.38
CA SER A 62 5.44 -3.25 3.79
C SER A 62 4.90 -1.89 4.19
N ILE A 63 4.66 -1.71 5.48
CA ILE A 63 4.22 -0.43 6.00
C ILE A 63 5.03 -0.08 7.24
N SER A 64 5.45 1.18 7.33
CA SER A 64 6.22 1.66 8.46
C SER A 64 5.99 3.15 8.63
N ALA A 65 5.58 3.55 9.83
CA ALA A 65 5.34 4.97 10.18
C ALA A 65 4.45 5.69 9.17
N GLY A 66 3.44 5.01 8.65
CA GLY A 66 2.51 5.58 7.69
C GLY A 66 2.99 5.58 6.25
N ALA A 67 4.15 5.02 5.97
CA ALA A 67 4.64 4.90 4.60
C ALA A 67 4.43 3.48 4.10
N LEU A 68 3.68 3.34 3.02
CA LEU A 68 3.45 2.06 2.36
C LEU A 68 4.49 1.91 1.26
N LYS A 69 5.29 0.86 1.32
CA LYS A 69 6.34 0.60 0.35
C LYS A 69 5.95 -0.58 -0.52
N VAL A 70 6.03 -0.39 -1.83
CA VAL A 70 5.75 -1.41 -2.83
C VAL A 70 7.05 -1.65 -3.58
N GLU A 71 7.60 -2.87 -3.47
CA GLU A 71 8.91 -3.19 -4.04
C GLU A 71 8.81 -4.27 -5.09
N ASP A 72 9.80 -4.31 -5.98
CA ASP A 72 9.95 -5.38 -6.97
C ASP A 72 9.99 -6.74 -6.29
N GLY A 73 9.31 -7.71 -6.88
CA GLY A 73 9.45 -9.11 -6.54
C GLY A 73 10.29 -9.82 -7.59
N THR A 74 10.10 -11.12 -7.69
CA THR A 74 10.81 -11.92 -8.70
C THR A 74 10.24 -11.66 -10.09
N THR A 75 8.93 -11.67 -10.23
CA THR A 75 8.25 -11.48 -11.50
C THR A 75 7.73 -10.06 -11.66
N TYR A 76 7.08 -9.54 -10.63
CA TYR A 76 6.54 -8.20 -10.67
C TYR A 76 7.66 -7.16 -10.54
N LYS A 77 7.67 -6.20 -11.45
CA LYS A 77 8.58 -5.06 -11.37
C LYS A 77 7.76 -3.79 -11.40
N VAL A 78 8.04 -2.88 -10.45
CA VAL A 78 7.37 -1.59 -10.42
C VAL A 78 7.66 -0.88 -11.73
N THR A 79 6.63 -0.52 -12.45
CA THR A 79 6.76 0.06 -13.80
C THR A 79 6.04 1.40 -13.85
N THR A 80 6.64 2.36 -14.53
CA THR A 80 6.03 3.68 -14.74
C THR A 80 4.61 3.52 -15.27
N GLY A 81 3.67 4.21 -14.65
CA GLY A 81 2.26 4.15 -15.05
C GLY A 81 1.43 3.11 -14.32
N ASP A 82 2.05 2.22 -13.55
CA ASP A 82 1.27 1.29 -12.72
C ASP A 82 0.42 2.08 -11.74
N VAL A 83 -0.84 1.71 -11.62
CA VAL A 83 -1.77 2.33 -10.68
C VAL A 83 -1.88 1.45 -9.46
N ILE A 84 -1.54 1.99 -8.31
CA ILE A 84 -1.54 1.26 -7.05
C ILE A 84 -2.70 1.79 -6.21
N ASN A 85 -3.73 0.96 -6.07
CA ASN A 85 -4.85 1.25 -5.18
C ASN A 85 -4.52 0.64 -3.83
N TRP A 86 -4.65 1.41 -2.77
CA TRP A 86 -4.24 0.97 -1.45
C TRP A 86 -5.23 1.38 -0.39
N ILE A 87 -5.27 0.60 0.67
CA ILE A 87 -6.01 0.93 1.89
C ILE A 87 -5.14 0.48 3.06
N VAL A 88 -5.02 1.32 4.07
CA VAL A 88 -4.27 1.01 5.29
C VAL A 88 -5.16 1.18 6.52
N PHE A 89 -4.82 0.46 7.57
CA PHE A 89 -5.63 0.46 8.80
C PHE A 89 -4.80 0.07 10.02
#